data_de8c4d992d30841bf7107ba2686345f8
#
_entry.id   de8c4d992d30841bf7107ba2686345f8
#
_cell.length_a   1.000
_cell.length_b   1.000
_cell.length_c   1.000
_cell.angle_alpha   90.00
_cell.angle_beta   90.00
_cell.angle_gamma   90.00
#
_symmetry.space_group_name_H-M   'P 1'
#
loop_
_entity.id
_entity.type
_entity.pdbx_description
1 polymer ?
#
loop_
_entity_poly.entity_id
_entity_poly.type
_entity_poly.pdbx_seq_one_letter_code
_entity_poly.pdbx_strand_id
1 'polypeptide(L)'
;TICYGDPIGRHSGASVSAAIPRENVYELVRLFVHDGYGSNIESYLIGEGFSWLRKNRSDIKALISYSDPQQGHVGTIYQATNWLYQGNRIRPNDSWLFKWEEDGKWQHGRTIFPYYGTNDIEKMKGLVEKDFWVKKELRKHRYIYLLGSKSEKRKALKNLKHPLLPYPKTADIVEPEVIKIQVRT
;
A
#
# COMPACT_ATOMS: atom_id res chain seq x y z
N THR A 1 18.15 4.78 -3.63
CA THR A 1 17.61 3.85 -4.65
C THR A 1 16.13 4.09 -4.81
N ILE A 2 15.65 4.15 -6.07
CA ILE A 2 14.23 4.17 -6.42
C ILE A 2 13.96 3.04 -7.43
N CYS A 3 12.89 2.26 -7.23
CA CYS A 3 12.54 1.12 -8.09
C CYS A 3 11.09 1.25 -8.57
N TYR A 4 10.90 1.20 -9.87
CA TYR A 4 9.60 1.13 -10.52
C TYR A 4 9.46 -0.21 -11.24
N GLY A 5 8.26 -0.77 -11.28
CA GLY A 5 7.98 -2.02 -11.96
C GLY A 5 6.48 -2.28 -12.12
N ASP A 6 6.15 -3.46 -12.61
CA ASP A 6 4.75 -3.87 -12.73
C ASP A 6 4.06 -3.90 -11.36
N PRO A 7 2.80 -3.45 -11.27
CA PRO A 7 2.08 -3.46 -10.01
C PRO A 7 1.97 -4.86 -9.42
N ILE A 8 2.42 -5.03 -8.17
CA ILE A 8 2.40 -6.30 -7.43
C ILE A 8 0.97 -6.83 -7.26
N GLY A 9 0.01 -5.93 -7.03
CA GLY A 9 -1.39 -6.31 -6.92
C GLY A 9 -2.00 -6.65 -8.28
N ARG A 10 -2.51 -7.87 -8.44
CA ARG A 10 -3.09 -8.39 -9.70
C ARG A 10 -4.01 -7.40 -10.45
N HIS A 11 -4.77 -6.60 -9.74
CA HIS A 11 -5.73 -5.64 -10.30
C HIS A 11 -5.32 -4.17 -10.09
N SER A 12 -4.16 -3.92 -9.49
CA SER A 12 -3.75 -2.56 -9.09
C SER A 12 -3.59 -1.63 -10.28
N GLY A 13 -2.87 -2.04 -11.32
CA GLY A 13 -2.68 -1.24 -12.53
C GLY A 13 -3.99 -0.94 -13.25
N ALA A 14 -4.81 -1.96 -13.48
CA ALA A 14 -6.11 -1.82 -14.14
C ALA A 14 -7.12 -0.96 -13.34
N SER A 15 -6.87 -0.74 -12.05
CA SER A 15 -7.78 0.02 -11.17
C SER A 15 -7.46 1.52 -11.07
N VAL A 16 -6.49 2.03 -11.84
CA VAL A 16 -6.15 3.47 -11.81
C VAL A 16 -7.18 4.28 -12.58
N SER A 17 -7.34 4.01 -13.86
CA SER A 17 -8.27 4.76 -14.72
C SER A 17 -8.74 3.86 -15.88
N ALA A 18 -9.99 4.00 -16.29
CA ALA A 18 -10.49 3.32 -17.49
C ALA A 18 -9.83 3.84 -18.78
N ALA A 19 -9.20 5.00 -18.74
CA ALA A 19 -8.51 5.60 -19.88
C ALA A 19 -7.02 5.21 -20.00
N ILE A 20 -6.49 4.41 -19.05
CA ILE A 20 -5.08 3.96 -19.05
C ILE A 20 -5.06 2.43 -19.03
N PRO A 21 -4.52 1.77 -20.07
CA PRO A 21 -4.28 0.35 -20.08
C PRO A 21 -3.38 -0.09 -18.90
N ARG A 22 -3.58 -1.31 -18.41
CA ARG A 22 -2.85 -1.84 -17.25
C ARG A 22 -1.33 -1.83 -17.46
N GLU A 23 -0.88 -2.17 -18.64
CA GLU A 23 0.53 -2.24 -19.06
C GLU A 23 1.22 -0.86 -19.09
N ASN A 24 0.44 0.21 -19.09
CA ASN A 24 0.95 1.58 -19.03
C ASN A 24 0.96 2.16 -17.59
N VAL A 25 0.83 1.29 -16.59
CA VAL A 25 0.88 1.65 -15.15
C VAL A 25 2.02 0.92 -14.48
N TYR A 26 2.93 1.67 -13.86
CA TYR A 26 3.95 1.11 -12.98
C TYR A 26 3.61 1.35 -11.50
N GLU A 27 4.21 0.56 -10.64
CA GLU A 27 4.23 0.78 -9.19
C GLU A 27 5.60 1.32 -8.77
N LEU A 28 5.61 2.36 -7.93
CA LEU A 28 6.80 2.70 -7.16
C LEU A 28 6.91 1.66 -6.04
N VAL A 29 7.70 0.62 -6.29
CA VAL A 29 7.81 -0.57 -5.44
C VAL A 29 8.69 -0.32 -4.23
N ARG A 30 9.76 0.46 -4.43
CA ARG A 30 10.73 0.76 -3.38
C ARG A 30 11.32 2.15 -3.56
N LEU A 31 11.39 2.86 -2.45
CA LEU A 31 12.20 4.06 -2.28
C LEU A 31 13.05 3.85 -1.03
N PHE A 32 14.36 3.99 -1.17
CA PHE A 32 15.31 3.87 -0.07
C PHE A 32 16.38 4.93 -0.20
N VAL A 33 16.58 5.68 0.86
CA VAL A 33 17.65 6.66 1.04
C VAL A 33 18.37 6.31 2.34
N HIS A 34 19.70 6.38 2.35
CA HIS A 34 20.48 6.27 3.57
C HIS A 34 20.28 7.53 4.42
N ASP A 35 20.29 7.35 5.72
CA ASP A 35 20.32 8.46 6.66
C ASP A 35 21.58 9.32 6.44
N GLY A 36 21.48 10.61 6.68
CA GLY A 36 22.62 11.54 6.58
C GLY A 36 22.71 12.34 5.27
N TYR A 37 21.85 12.10 4.29
CA TYR A 37 21.83 12.90 3.04
C TYR A 37 21.02 14.19 3.11
N GLY A 38 20.54 14.58 4.28
CA GLY A 38 19.74 15.79 4.46
C GLY A 38 18.26 15.63 4.14
N SER A 39 17.51 16.72 4.27
CA SER A 39 16.07 16.74 4.03
C SER A 39 15.75 16.78 2.54
N ASN A 40 14.57 16.24 2.14
CA ASN A 40 13.99 16.28 0.81
C ASN A 40 14.67 15.42 -0.28
N ILE A 41 15.66 14.60 0.06
CA ILE A 41 16.34 13.75 -0.94
C ILE A 41 15.38 12.73 -1.57
N GLU A 42 14.41 12.21 -0.82
CA GLU A 42 13.38 11.31 -1.34
C GLU A 42 12.50 12.01 -2.36
N SER A 43 12.07 13.24 -2.08
CA SER A 43 11.27 14.04 -3.01
C SER A 43 12.07 14.35 -4.30
N TYR A 44 13.35 14.64 -4.15
CA TYR A 44 14.26 14.84 -5.28
C TYR A 44 14.36 13.58 -6.13
N LEU A 45 14.62 12.42 -5.53
CA LEU A 45 14.70 11.14 -6.23
C LEU A 45 13.40 10.76 -6.96
N ILE A 46 12.26 11.04 -6.35
CA ILE A 46 10.95 10.83 -7.00
C ILE A 46 10.82 11.75 -8.22
N GLY A 47 11.21 13.03 -8.11
CA GLY A 47 11.19 14.00 -9.20
C GLY A 47 12.09 13.59 -10.37
N GLU A 48 13.30 13.16 -10.08
CA GLU A 48 14.24 12.60 -11.07
C GLU A 48 13.67 11.33 -11.73
N GLY A 49 13.06 10.44 -10.91
CA GLY A 49 12.38 9.27 -11.42
C GLY A 49 11.25 9.59 -12.40
N PHE A 50 10.45 10.62 -12.12
CA PHE A 50 9.42 11.09 -13.06
C PHE A 50 10.02 11.63 -14.36
N SER A 51 11.12 12.36 -14.28
CA SER A 51 11.82 12.91 -15.43
C SER A 51 12.40 11.81 -16.29
N TRP A 52 13.02 10.81 -15.66
CA TRP A 52 13.57 9.65 -16.34
C TRP A 52 12.49 8.82 -17.04
N LEU A 53 11.37 8.53 -16.36
CA LEU A 53 10.26 7.78 -16.94
C LEU A 53 9.65 8.50 -18.15
N ARG A 54 9.42 9.80 -18.05
CA ARG A 54 8.90 10.59 -19.21
C ARG A 54 9.81 10.52 -20.43
N LYS A 55 11.13 10.49 -20.21
CA LYS A 55 12.13 10.46 -21.27
C LYS A 55 12.30 9.06 -21.88
N ASN A 56 12.36 8.03 -21.04
CA ASN A 56 12.80 6.69 -21.44
C ASN A 56 11.66 5.66 -21.51
N ARG A 57 10.54 5.92 -20.85
CA ARG A 57 9.36 5.07 -20.79
C ARG A 57 8.09 5.90 -20.97
N SER A 58 8.00 6.56 -22.11
CA SER A 58 6.84 7.39 -22.46
C SER A 58 5.54 6.61 -22.63
N ASP A 59 5.62 5.29 -22.73
CA ASP A 59 4.52 4.33 -22.66
C ASP A 59 3.86 4.32 -21.27
N ILE A 60 4.61 4.55 -20.18
CA ILE A 60 4.05 4.59 -18.83
C ILE A 60 3.32 5.91 -18.60
N LYS A 61 2.01 5.82 -18.32
CA LYS A 61 1.10 6.97 -18.19
C LYS A 61 0.71 7.26 -16.75
N ALA A 62 0.83 6.29 -15.87
CA ALA A 62 0.54 6.47 -14.46
C ALA A 62 1.46 5.64 -13.57
N LEU A 63 1.63 6.13 -12.35
CA LEU A 63 2.27 5.40 -11.27
C LEU A 63 1.25 5.18 -10.17
N ILE A 64 1.42 4.07 -9.44
CA ILE A 64 0.70 3.76 -8.21
C ILE A 64 1.72 3.49 -7.11
N SER A 65 1.38 3.83 -5.88
CA SER A 65 2.16 3.43 -4.70
C SER A 65 1.28 3.37 -3.47
N TYR A 66 1.82 2.79 -2.40
CA TYR A 66 1.10 2.58 -1.15
C TYR A 66 1.98 2.97 0.03
N SER A 67 1.42 3.69 1.01
CA SER A 67 2.04 3.85 2.32
C SER A 67 1.38 2.96 3.36
N ASP A 68 2.15 2.52 4.33
CA ASP A 68 1.71 1.58 5.35
C ASP A 68 1.45 2.29 6.68
N PRO A 69 0.18 2.47 7.09
CA PRO A 69 -0.14 3.11 8.35
C PRO A 69 0.28 2.28 9.57
N GLN A 70 0.52 0.97 9.43
CA GLN A 70 1.07 0.15 10.52
C GLN A 70 2.50 0.56 10.90
N GLN A 71 3.19 1.25 9.99
CA GLN A 71 4.52 1.85 10.23
C GLN A 71 4.42 3.35 10.57
N GLY A 72 3.23 3.86 10.88
CA GLY A 72 3.01 5.28 11.12
C GLY A 72 3.07 6.15 9.84
N HIS A 73 3.09 5.54 8.65
CA HIS A 73 3.26 6.27 7.41
C HIS A 73 1.92 6.61 6.75
N VAL A 74 1.64 7.89 6.63
CA VAL A 74 0.50 8.44 5.87
C VAL A 74 0.87 8.84 4.43
N GLY A 75 2.09 8.52 3.98
CA GLY A 75 2.55 8.85 2.63
C GLY A 75 2.96 10.30 2.42
N THR A 76 3.54 10.94 3.44
CA THR A 76 4.03 12.33 3.40
C THR A 76 4.90 12.62 2.18
N ILE A 77 5.74 11.66 1.76
CA ILE A 77 6.59 11.78 0.58
C ILE A 77 5.78 11.88 -0.72
N TYR A 78 4.67 11.15 -0.81
CA TYR A 78 3.76 11.21 -1.96
C TYR A 78 3.00 12.54 -1.96
N GLN A 79 2.59 13.03 -0.80
CA GLN A 79 1.95 14.35 -0.66
C GLN A 79 2.91 15.46 -1.09
N ALA A 80 4.17 15.42 -0.62
CA ALA A 80 5.22 16.38 -0.97
C ALA A 80 5.57 16.38 -2.48
N THR A 81 5.32 15.28 -3.19
CA THR A 81 5.57 15.14 -4.63
C THR A 81 4.30 15.18 -5.48
N ASN A 82 3.21 15.71 -4.92
CA ASN A 82 1.92 15.95 -5.59
C ASN A 82 1.25 14.70 -6.19
N TRP A 83 1.37 13.56 -5.51
CA TRP A 83 0.57 12.39 -5.85
C TRP A 83 -0.89 12.61 -5.44
N LEU A 84 -1.80 12.04 -6.19
CA LEU A 84 -3.22 12.07 -5.90
C LEU A 84 -3.58 10.95 -4.93
N TYR A 85 -4.30 11.27 -3.86
CA TYR A 85 -4.69 10.31 -2.85
C TYR A 85 -6.07 9.71 -3.17
N GLN A 86 -6.19 8.39 -3.06
CA GLN A 86 -7.41 7.63 -3.34
C GLN A 86 -7.95 6.85 -2.13
N GLY A 87 -7.52 7.25 -0.93
CA GLY A 87 -8.02 6.64 0.30
C GLY A 87 -7.33 5.34 0.68
N ASN A 88 -7.85 4.73 1.72
CA ASN A 88 -7.48 3.39 2.13
C ASN A 88 -8.23 2.39 1.28
N ARG A 89 -7.51 1.49 0.64
CA ARG A 89 -8.15 0.52 -0.24
C ARG A 89 -9.10 -0.39 0.55
N ILE A 90 -10.38 -0.32 0.24
CA ILE A 90 -11.37 -1.25 0.77
C ILE A 90 -11.13 -2.61 0.09
N ARG A 91 -10.80 -3.62 0.90
CA ARG A 91 -10.83 -5.02 0.46
C ARG A 91 -12.15 -5.63 0.95
N PRO A 92 -12.77 -6.55 0.20
CA PRO A 92 -14.01 -7.21 0.65
C PRO A 92 -13.80 -7.98 1.96
N ASN A 93 -12.60 -8.53 2.19
CA ASN A 93 -12.23 -9.26 3.40
C ASN A 93 -11.13 -8.53 4.16
N ASP A 94 -11.32 -8.37 5.46
CA ASP A 94 -10.30 -7.87 6.36
C ASP A 94 -9.15 -8.88 6.45
N SER A 95 -7.91 -8.37 6.38
CA SER A 95 -6.73 -9.16 6.70
C SER A 95 -6.48 -9.10 8.20
N TRP A 96 -6.06 -10.23 8.78
CA TRP A 96 -5.70 -10.33 10.17
C TRP A 96 -4.19 -10.50 10.33
N LEU A 97 -3.69 -9.90 11.42
CA LEU A 97 -2.36 -10.14 11.96
C LEU A 97 -2.50 -11.04 13.18
N PHE A 98 -1.56 -11.94 13.34
CA PHE A 98 -1.53 -12.96 14.42
C PHE A 98 -0.25 -12.82 15.22
N LYS A 99 -0.31 -13.06 16.52
CA LYS A 99 0.87 -13.26 17.36
C LYS A 99 0.60 -14.34 18.41
N TRP A 100 1.66 -15.07 18.77
CA TRP A 100 1.60 -16.27 19.59
C TRP A 100 1.99 -16.04 21.04
N GLU A 101 2.64 -14.93 21.31
CA GLU A 101 3.10 -14.50 22.63
C GLU A 101 2.68 -13.05 22.84
N GLU A 102 2.49 -12.62 24.10
CA GLU A 102 1.99 -11.28 24.41
C GLU A 102 2.93 -10.16 23.92
N ASP A 103 4.23 -10.39 24.00
CA ASP A 103 5.32 -9.51 23.49
C ASP A 103 5.84 -9.94 22.11
N GLY A 104 5.19 -10.94 21.49
CA GLY A 104 5.59 -11.51 20.22
C GLY A 104 5.40 -10.58 19.01
N LYS A 105 6.09 -10.90 17.92
CA LYS A 105 5.96 -10.16 16.65
C LYS A 105 4.66 -10.51 15.93
N TRP A 106 4.00 -9.48 15.41
CA TRP A 106 2.85 -9.66 14.54
C TRP A 106 3.22 -10.31 13.22
N GLN A 107 2.48 -11.34 12.83
CA GLN A 107 2.64 -12.08 11.58
C GLN A 107 1.39 -11.91 10.73
N HIS A 108 1.57 -11.67 9.44
CA HIS A 108 0.45 -11.57 8.51
C HIS A 108 -0.16 -12.95 8.24
N GLY A 109 -1.49 -13.02 8.04
CA GLY A 109 -2.18 -14.27 7.73
C GLY A 109 -1.58 -15.06 6.57
N ARG A 110 -0.99 -14.40 5.56
CA ARG A 110 -0.25 -15.08 4.48
C ARG A 110 1.03 -15.78 4.95
N THR A 111 1.68 -15.26 5.97
CA THR A 111 2.92 -15.85 6.52
C THR A 111 2.62 -17.12 7.31
N ILE A 112 1.47 -17.18 7.99
CA ILE A 112 1.08 -18.35 8.79
C ILE A 112 0.35 -19.41 7.96
N PHE A 113 -0.28 -19.03 6.84
CA PHE A 113 -1.05 -19.95 6.00
C PHE A 113 -0.27 -21.20 5.56
N PRO A 114 1.02 -21.15 5.14
CA PRO A 114 1.78 -22.33 4.77
C PRO A 114 1.97 -23.35 5.90
N TYR A 115 1.92 -22.90 7.15
CA TYR A 115 2.13 -23.75 8.33
C TYR A 115 0.85 -24.40 8.83
N TYR A 116 -0.28 -23.67 8.75
CA TYR A 116 -1.56 -24.09 9.31
C TYR A 116 -2.64 -24.44 8.27
N GLY A 117 -2.37 -24.19 6.99
CA GLY A 117 -3.34 -24.37 5.91
C GLY A 117 -4.51 -23.39 5.94
N THR A 118 -4.53 -22.48 6.91
CA THR A 118 -5.58 -21.49 7.09
C THR A 118 -5.06 -20.21 7.74
N ASN A 119 -5.80 -19.11 7.58
CA ASN A 119 -5.66 -17.85 8.32
C ASN A 119 -7.03 -17.37 8.84
N ASP A 120 -7.99 -18.26 8.86
CA ASP A 120 -9.30 -18.05 9.47
C ASP A 120 -9.20 -18.27 10.99
N ILE A 121 -9.71 -17.30 11.78
CA ILE A 121 -9.55 -17.31 13.25
C ILE A 121 -10.25 -18.52 13.89
N GLU A 122 -11.46 -18.86 13.42
CA GLU A 122 -12.22 -19.96 14.00
C GLU A 122 -11.56 -21.32 13.70
N LYS A 123 -11.05 -21.48 12.48
CA LYS A 123 -10.29 -22.70 12.14
C LYS A 123 -8.98 -22.78 12.91
N MET A 124 -8.31 -21.65 13.15
CA MET A 124 -7.08 -21.61 13.94
C MET A 124 -7.29 -22.07 15.38
N LYS A 125 -8.45 -21.78 16.02
CA LYS A 125 -8.79 -22.29 17.36
C LYS A 125 -8.77 -23.81 17.46
N GLY A 126 -9.10 -24.49 16.37
CA GLY A 126 -9.07 -25.98 16.32
C GLY A 126 -7.72 -26.60 15.97
N LEU A 127 -6.74 -25.77 15.60
CA LEU A 127 -5.42 -26.23 15.12
C LEU A 127 -4.28 -25.93 16.11
N VAL A 128 -4.48 -24.97 17.01
CA VAL A 128 -3.46 -24.57 17.99
C VAL A 128 -3.89 -24.94 19.41
N GLU A 129 -2.91 -25.26 20.26
CA GLU A 129 -3.13 -25.73 21.64
C GLU A 129 -3.00 -24.60 22.68
N LYS A 130 -2.66 -23.38 22.24
CA LYS A 130 -2.47 -22.24 23.14
C LYS A 130 -3.20 -20.99 22.63
N ASP A 131 -3.51 -20.11 23.57
CA ASP A 131 -4.07 -18.80 23.27
C ASP A 131 -3.20 -18.04 22.29
N PHE A 132 -3.82 -17.19 21.48
CA PHE A 132 -3.13 -16.31 20.54
C PHE A 132 -3.85 -14.97 20.43
N TRP A 133 -3.17 -13.98 19.88
CA TRP A 133 -3.73 -12.64 19.69
C TRP A 133 -3.91 -12.34 18.23
N VAL A 134 -4.97 -11.60 17.93
CA VAL A 134 -5.25 -11.11 16.58
C VAL A 134 -5.54 -9.63 16.60
N LYS A 135 -5.20 -8.94 15.51
CA LYS A 135 -5.70 -7.60 15.22
C LYS A 135 -5.94 -7.43 13.73
N LYS A 136 -6.83 -6.53 13.36
CA LYS A 136 -7.03 -6.20 11.95
C LYS A 136 -5.80 -5.53 11.36
N GLU A 137 -5.44 -5.88 10.13
CA GLU A 137 -4.42 -5.16 9.37
C GLU A 137 -4.93 -3.77 9.00
N LEU A 138 -4.16 -2.72 9.31
CA LEU A 138 -4.46 -1.39 8.81
C LEU A 138 -4.35 -1.35 7.29
N ARG A 139 -5.31 -0.72 6.65
CA ARG A 139 -5.37 -0.64 5.19
C ARG A 139 -4.38 0.38 4.68
N LYS A 140 -3.58 0.00 3.69
CA LYS A 140 -2.58 0.89 3.09
C LYS A 140 -3.22 2.05 2.37
N HIS A 141 -2.68 3.24 2.57
CA HIS A 141 -3.02 4.45 1.84
C HIS A 141 -2.57 4.31 0.38
N ARG A 142 -3.48 4.56 -0.55
CA ARG A 142 -3.22 4.46 -1.98
C ARG A 142 -2.98 5.83 -2.60
N TYR A 143 -1.90 5.93 -3.37
CA TYR A 143 -1.50 7.11 -4.10
C TYR A 143 -1.31 6.79 -5.58
N ILE A 144 -1.68 7.73 -6.45
CA ILE A 144 -1.42 7.64 -7.89
C ILE A 144 -0.76 8.92 -8.40
N TYR A 145 0.07 8.78 -9.42
CA TYR A 145 0.67 9.93 -10.13
C TYR A 145 0.51 9.76 -11.64
N LEU A 146 0.10 10.83 -12.33
CA LEU A 146 -0.12 10.80 -13.79
C LEU A 146 1.07 11.40 -14.51
N LEU A 147 1.70 10.62 -15.41
CA LEU A 147 2.92 10.98 -16.13
C LEU A 147 2.66 11.56 -17.53
N GLY A 148 1.55 11.23 -18.15
CA GLY A 148 1.22 11.59 -19.52
C GLY A 148 1.12 13.10 -19.81
N SER A 149 0.83 13.46 -21.04
CA SER A 149 0.56 14.83 -21.50
C SER A 149 -0.63 15.47 -20.77
N LYS A 150 -0.79 16.77 -20.86
CA LYS A 150 -1.95 17.47 -20.26
C LYS A 150 -3.29 16.90 -20.71
N SER A 151 -3.41 16.50 -21.99
CA SER A 151 -4.64 15.90 -22.54
C SER A 151 -4.89 14.52 -21.94
N GLU A 152 -3.85 13.65 -21.92
CA GLU A 152 -3.92 12.31 -21.34
C GLU A 152 -4.27 12.35 -19.86
N LYS A 153 -3.63 13.23 -19.08
CA LYS A 153 -3.94 13.45 -17.66
C LYS A 153 -5.39 13.86 -17.44
N ARG A 154 -5.91 14.80 -18.25
CA ARG A 154 -7.30 15.23 -18.17
C ARG A 154 -8.26 14.08 -18.46
N LYS A 155 -7.98 13.27 -19.50
CA LYS A 155 -8.75 12.09 -19.83
C LYS A 155 -8.70 11.05 -18.71
N ALA A 156 -7.52 10.79 -18.15
CA ALA A 156 -7.34 9.86 -17.04
C ALA A 156 -8.10 10.28 -15.79
N LEU A 157 -8.05 11.57 -15.41
CA LEU A 157 -8.76 12.14 -14.26
C LEU A 157 -10.28 12.00 -14.37
N LYS A 158 -10.86 12.19 -15.57
CA LYS A 158 -12.30 12.02 -15.81
C LYS A 158 -12.77 10.56 -15.72
N ASN A 159 -11.84 9.61 -15.85
CA ASN A 159 -12.13 8.17 -15.90
C ASN A 159 -11.46 7.40 -14.75
N LEU A 160 -11.17 8.06 -13.63
CA LEU A 160 -10.63 7.40 -12.44
C LEU A 160 -11.62 6.37 -11.92
N LYS A 161 -11.10 5.21 -11.51
CA LYS A 161 -11.91 4.12 -10.92
C LYS A 161 -12.12 4.25 -9.42
N HIS A 162 -11.39 5.17 -8.77
CA HIS A 162 -11.55 5.50 -7.36
C HIS A 162 -11.57 7.02 -7.20
N PRO A 163 -12.35 7.55 -6.24
CA PRO A 163 -12.42 8.98 -5.98
C PRO A 163 -11.09 9.52 -5.49
N LEU A 164 -10.87 10.81 -5.68
CA LEU A 164 -9.79 11.54 -5.03
C LEU A 164 -10.28 12.04 -3.68
N LEU A 165 -9.44 11.90 -2.67
CA LEU A 165 -9.74 12.31 -1.30
C LEU A 165 -8.69 13.32 -0.80
N PRO A 166 -9.01 14.10 0.24
CA PRO A 166 -8.04 14.91 0.96
C PRO A 166 -6.93 14.04 1.53
N TYR A 167 -5.70 14.58 1.60
CA TYR A 167 -4.57 13.85 2.18
C TYR A 167 -4.82 13.48 3.64
N PRO A 168 -4.48 12.25 4.04
CA PRO A 168 -4.58 11.82 5.42
C PRO A 168 -3.52 12.52 6.29
N LYS A 169 -3.82 12.69 7.57
CA LYS A 169 -2.88 13.15 8.59
C LYS A 169 -2.48 11.98 9.49
N THR A 170 -1.32 12.08 10.13
CA THR A 170 -0.86 11.04 11.08
C THR A 170 -1.85 10.82 12.21
N ALA A 171 -2.54 11.87 12.68
CA ALA A 171 -3.58 11.77 13.69
C ALA A 171 -4.82 10.96 13.26
N ASP A 172 -4.99 10.69 11.96
CA ASP A 172 -6.10 9.89 11.44
C ASP A 172 -5.83 8.37 11.53
N ILE A 173 -4.62 7.95 11.93
CA ILE A 173 -4.28 6.54 12.14
C ILE A 173 -4.86 6.09 13.47
N VAL A 174 -5.86 5.23 13.41
CA VAL A 174 -6.45 4.57 14.58
C VAL A 174 -5.88 3.15 14.68
N GLU A 175 -5.19 2.86 15.79
CA GLU A 175 -4.66 1.52 16.03
C GLU A 175 -5.81 0.50 16.19
N PRO A 176 -5.75 -0.64 15.51
CA PRO A 176 -6.77 -1.67 15.62
C PRO A 176 -6.76 -2.30 17.01
N GLU A 177 -7.96 -2.62 17.49
CA GLU A 177 -8.13 -3.38 18.73
C GLU A 177 -7.38 -4.72 18.65
N VAL A 178 -6.69 -5.06 19.73
CA VAL A 178 -6.02 -6.35 19.92
C VAL A 178 -6.98 -7.29 20.66
N ILE A 179 -7.30 -8.40 20.05
CA ILE A 179 -8.22 -9.41 20.59
C ILE A 179 -7.42 -10.65 21.00
N LYS A 180 -7.52 -11.06 22.26
CA LYS A 180 -6.98 -12.34 22.72
C LYS A 180 -7.99 -13.45 22.41
N ILE A 181 -7.56 -14.44 21.69
CA ILE A 181 -8.35 -15.61 21.34
C ILE A 181 -8.01 -16.73 22.32
N GLN A 182 -8.97 -17.12 23.13
CA GLN A 182 -8.84 -18.24 24.06
C GLN A 182 -9.11 -19.56 23.33
N VAL A 183 -8.19 -20.49 23.46
CA VAL A 183 -8.32 -21.85 22.95
C VAL A 183 -8.76 -22.74 24.14
N ARG A 184 -9.98 -23.25 24.06
CA ARG A 184 -10.46 -24.19 25.06
C ARG A 184 -9.76 -25.53 24.85
N THR A 185 -8.96 -25.96 25.81
CA THR A 185 -8.44 -27.30 25.93
C THR A 185 -9.57 -28.30 26.30
#